data_68ad22eafd3db935bf26d52aa4cb21f7
#
_entry.id   68ad22eafd3db935bf26d52aa4cb21f7
#
_cell.length_a   1.000
_cell.length_b   1.000
_cell.length_c   1.000
_cell.angle_alpha   90.00
_cell.angle_beta   90.00
_cell.angle_gamma   90.00
#
_symmetry.space_group_name_H-M   'P 1'
#
loop_
_entity.id
_entity.type
_entity.pdbx_description
1 polymer ?
#
loop_
_entity_poly.entity_id
_entity_poly.type
_entity_poly.pdbx_seq_one_letter_code
_entity_poly.pdbx_strand_id
1 'polypeptide(L)'
;MPDSVLKLENVVKTYGDFTAVDGISLNIPKGSIYGFLGPNGAGKTTTIRMILEIVKPTSGTISILGSPSALDVRNRIGYLPEEKGLYKKMKVWAVIQYFAMLKGMQKKQARDRAFSLLEKYGLKDFAESKVEALSKGMGQKVQVLSAVAHEPELVILDEPFSGLDPINQSVLEELINDIASNGQTVIFSTHVMQHAERLCDHILLITKGKKVFDGTIKEAKATVSRRVIVATKNDINLLRQLPGIASISGTDSDFSDEWQLGISDSFDPQEILRFCAEKNLGLSRFEFTEPSLHDVFVHLVGDDAREHQFR
;
A
#
# COMPACT_ATOMS: atom_id res chain seq x y z
N MET A 1 -23.64 -3.07 10.42
CA MET A 1 -22.18 -3.06 10.18
C MET A 1 -22.01 -2.65 8.73
N PRO A 2 -21.03 -1.83 8.34
CA PRO A 2 -20.82 -1.55 6.93
C PRO A 2 -20.64 -2.86 6.18
N ASP A 3 -21.19 -2.95 4.95
CA ASP A 3 -21.09 -4.14 4.12
C ASP A 3 -19.60 -4.48 3.90
N SER A 4 -19.19 -5.64 4.41
CA SER A 4 -17.81 -6.13 4.29
C SER A 4 -17.63 -6.85 2.95
N VAL A 5 -16.61 -6.48 2.19
CA VAL A 5 -16.27 -7.18 0.94
C VAL A 5 -15.33 -8.35 1.14
N LEU A 6 -14.54 -8.31 2.22
CA LEU A 6 -13.61 -9.39 2.56
C LEU A 6 -13.51 -9.53 4.06
N LYS A 7 -13.63 -10.76 4.55
CA LYS A 7 -13.44 -11.13 5.96
C LYS A 7 -12.54 -12.35 6.06
N LEU A 8 -11.49 -12.23 6.85
CA LEU A 8 -10.60 -13.32 7.24
C LEU A 8 -10.75 -13.56 8.74
N GLU A 9 -10.82 -14.81 9.17
CA GLU A 9 -10.90 -15.20 10.58
C GLU A 9 -9.83 -16.26 10.88
N ASN A 10 -8.81 -15.88 11.64
CA ASN A 10 -7.69 -16.72 12.07
C ASN A 10 -7.07 -17.56 10.94
N VAL A 11 -6.84 -16.94 9.79
CA VAL A 11 -6.35 -17.62 8.61
C VAL A 11 -4.88 -17.98 8.78
N VAL A 12 -4.56 -19.27 8.61
CA VAL A 12 -3.20 -19.82 8.71
C VAL A 12 -2.83 -20.52 7.40
N LYS A 13 -1.56 -20.39 6.99
CA LYS A 13 -0.97 -21.16 5.91
C LYS A 13 0.40 -21.69 6.28
N THR A 14 0.53 -23.01 6.28
CA THR A 14 1.80 -23.71 6.46
C THR A 14 2.20 -24.47 5.20
N TYR A 15 3.51 -24.59 4.97
CA TYR A 15 4.15 -25.40 3.93
C TYR A 15 5.23 -26.25 4.61
N GLY A 16 4.92 -27.50 4.91
CA GLY A 16 5.77 -28.31 5.78
C GLY A 16 5.94 -27.63 7.14
N ASP A 17 7.18 -27.40 7.55
CA ASP A 17 7.53 -26.75 8.83
C ASP A 17 7.50 -25.21 8.76
N PHE A 18 7.32 -24.62 7.56
CA PHE A 18 7.30 -23.18 7.38
C PHE A 18 5.88 -22.62 7.45
N THR A 19 5.64 -21.67 8.35
CA THR A 19 4.37 -20.93 8.47
C THR A 19 4.47 -19.61 7.71
N ALA A 20 3.83 -19.54 6.55
CA ALA A 20 3.83 -18.37 5.68
C ALA A 20 2.82 -17.31 6.11
N VAL A 21 1.71 -17.73 6.74
CA VAL A 21 0.66 -16.85 7.30
C VAL A 21 0.21 -17.47 8.61
N ASP A 22 0.18 -16.66 9.68
CA ASP A 22 -0.03 -17.13 11.05
C ASP A 22 -1.16 -16.33 11.73
N GLY A 23 -2.39 -16.84 11.60
CA GLY A 23 -3.56 -16.35 12.33
C GLY A 23 -4.07 -14.97 11.92
N ILE A 24 -3.98 -14.60 10.64
CA ILE A 24 -4.47 -13.29 10.18
C ILE A 24 -6.00 -13.24 10.25
N SER A 25 -6.50 -12.23 10.98
CA SER A 25 -7.91 -11.83 11.00
C SER A 25 -8.04 -10.38 10.55
N LEU A 26 -8.94 -10.11 9.61
CA LEU A 26 -9.17 -8.77 9.10
C LEU A 26 -10.58 -8.64 8.51
N ASN A 27 -11.07 -7.40 8.40
CA ASN A 27 -12.37 -7.08 7.83
C ASN A 27 -12.26 -5.82 6.96
N ILE A 28 -12.47 -5.96 5.63
CA ILE A 28 -12.34 -4.87 4.67
C ILE A 28 -13.73 -4.34 4.30
N PRO A 29 -14.01 -3.05 4.57
CA PRO A 29 -15.28 -2.43 4.18
C PRO A 29 -15.34 -2.16 2.68
N LYS A 30 -16.57 -2.08 2.14
CA LYS A 30 -16.82 -1.73 0.75
C LYS A 30 -16.37 -0.29 0.44
N GLY A 31 -15.79 -0.09 -0.75
CA GLY A 31 -15.45 1.22 -1.29
C GLY A 31 -14.15 1.82 -0.74
N SER A 32 -13.33 1.05 -0.04
CA SER A 32 -12.03 1.50 0.50
C SER A 32 -10.85 1.10 -0.38
N ILE A 33 -9.76 1.87 -0.29
CA ILE A 33 -8.44 1.46 -0.76
C ILE A 33 -7.67 0.88 0.42
N TYR A 34 -7.30 -0.38 0.34
CA TYR A 34 -6.68 -1.13 1.42
C TYR A 34 -5.29 -1.65 1.04
N GLY A 35 -4.27 -1.23 1.76
CA GLY A 35 -2.88 -1.61 1.50
C GLY A 35 -2.44 -2.82 2.33
N PHE A 36 -1.94 -3.87 1.69
CA PHE A 36 -1.23 -4.98 2.34
C PHE A 36 0.27 -4.68 2.30
N LEU A 37 0.84 -4.27 3.44
CA LEU A 37 2.19 -3.75 3.55
C LEU A 37 3.11 -4.73 4.29
N GLY A 38 4.37 -4.71 3.92
CA GLY A 38 5.40 -5.49 4.59
C GLY A 38 6.54 -5.87 3.64
N PRO A 39 7.66 -6.37 4.18
CA PRO A 39 8.82 -6.76 3.38
C PRO A 39 8.51 -7.94 2.46
N ASN A 40 9.45 -8.24 1.56
CA ASN A 40 9.37 -9.44 0.74
C ASN A 40 9.38 -10.68 1.65
N GLY A 41 8.54 -11.67 1.34
CA GLY A 41 8.39 -12.88 2.16
C GLY A 41 7.53 -12.69 3.43
N ALA A 42 6.94 -11.50 3.67
CA ALA A 42 6.07 -11.26 4.83
C ALA A 42 4.76 -12.07 4.84
N GLY A 43 4.36 -12.66 3.71
CA GLY A 43 3.10 -13.41 3.57
C GLY A 43 2.01 -12.70 2.77
N LYS A 44 2.26 -11.49 2.22
CA LYS A 44 1.28 -10.69 1.45
C LYS A 44 0.68 -11.47 0.28
N THR A 45 1.51 -11.90 -0.67
CA THR A 45 1.09 -12.68 -1.86
C THR A 45 0.42 -13.99 -1.48
N THR A 46 0.91 -14.68 -0.43
CA THR A 46 0.27 -15.91 0.08
C THR A 46 -1.14 -15.62 0.61
N THR A 47 -1.33 -14.52 1.35
CA THR A 47 -2.64 -14.09 1.82
C THR A 47 -3.58 -13.78 0.65
N ILE A 48 -3.12 -13.03 -0.36
CA ILE A 48 -3.88 -12.74 -1.59
C ILE A 48 -4.27 -14.03 -2.31
N ARG A 49 -3.34 -14.98 -2.47
CA ARG A 49 -3.61 -16.27 -3.12
C ARG A 49 -4.63 -17.12 -2.36
N MET A 50 -4.66 -17.03 -1.02
CA MET A 50 -5.71 -17.68 -0.23
C MET A 50 -7.07 -16.98 -0.38
N ILE A 51 -7.10 -15.65 -0.38
CA ILE A 51 -8.33 -14.86 -0.63
C ILE A 51 -8.96 -15.24 -1.98
N LEU A 52 -8.13 -15.46 -3.01
CA LEU A 52 -8.57 -15.83 -4.36
C LEU A 52 -8.79 -17.34 -4.55
N GLU A 53 -8.64 -18.14 -3.48
CA GLU A 53 -8.77 -19.60 -3.52
C GLU A 53 -7.79 -20.30 -4.50
N ILE A 54 -6.69 -19.61 -4.87
CA ILE A 54 -5.57 -20.19 -5.63
C ILE A 54 -4.81 -21.18 -4.74
N VAL A 55 -4.70 -20.87 -3.46
CA VAL A 55 -4.11 -21.71 -2.41
C VAL A 55 -5.11 -21.86 -1.28
N LYS A 56 -5.35 -23.08 -0.81
CA LYS A 56 -6.24 -23.30 0.35
C LYS A 56 -5.52 -22.93 1.65
N PRO A 57 -6.18 -22.25 2.60
CA PRO A 57 -5.65 -22.08 3.95
C PRO A 57 -5.48 -23.43 4.64
N THR A 58 -4.53 -23.52 5.58
CA THR A 58 -4.36 -24.68 6.46
C THR A 58 -5.46 -24.70 7.53
N SER A 59 -5.83 -23.53 8.03
CA SER A 59 -6.96 -23.34 8.97
C SER A 59 -7.50 -21.92 8.86
N GLY A 60 -8.61 -21.64 9.54
CA GLY A 60 -9.32 -20.38 9.47
C GLY A 60 -10.33 -20.32 8.33
N THR A 61 -11.07 -19.21 8.24
CA THR A 61 -12.12 -19.01 7.25
C THR A 61 -11.93 -17.72 6.48
N ILE A 62 -12.34 -17.72 5.22
CA ILE A 62 -12.33 -16.56 4.34
C ILE A 62 -13.74 -16.41 3.75
N SER A 63 -14.27 -15.18 3.81
CA SER A 63 -15.50 -14.81 3.10
C SER A 63 -15.22 -13.60 2.22
N ILE A 64 -15.56 -13.69 0.94
CA ILE A 64 -15.32 -12.66 -0.08
C ILE A 64 -16.62 -12.33 -0.80
N LEU A 65 -17.00 -11.04 -0.83
CA LEU A 65 -18.24 -10.54 -1.41
C LEU A 65 -19.49 -11.30 -0.91
N GLY A 66 -19.45 -11.71 0.38
CA GLY A 66 -20.53 -12.48 1.02
C GLY A 66 -20.54 -13.98 0.71
N SER A 67 -19.58 -14.49 -0.07
CA SER A 67 -19.44 -15.93 -0.38
C SER A 67 -18.25 -16.55 0.40
N PRO A 68 -18.35 -17.81 0.83
CA PRO A 68 -17.23 -18.56 1.37
C PRO A 68 -16.24 -19.04 0.29
N SER A 69 -16.57 -18.90 -0.99
CA SER A 69 -15.74 -19.29 -2.13
C SER A 69 -15.52 -18.12 -3.10
N ALA A 70 -14.26 -17.82 -3.40
CA ALA A 70 -13.89 -16.85 -4.41
C ALA A 70 -14.29 -17.28 -5.83
N LEU A 71 -14.38 -18.59 -6.07
CA LEU A 71 -14.77 -19.13 -7.37
C LEU A 71 -16.22 -18.79 -7.73
N ASP A 72 -17.12 -18.74 -6.74
CA ASP A 72 -18.54 -18.40 -6.94
C ASP A 72 -18.73 -16.94 -7.36
N VAL A 73 -17.85 -16.05 -6.89
CA VAL A 73 -17.91 -14.61 -7.12
C VAL A 73 -16.81 -14.11 -8.07
N ARG A 74 -16.11 -15.00 -8.75
CA ARG A 74 -14.94 -14.67 -9.60
C ARG A 74 -15.20 -13.62 -10.68
N ASN A 75 -16.45 -13.50 -11.16
CA ASN A 75 -16.85 -12.49 -12.14
C ASN A 75 -16.99 -11.07 -11.53
N ARG A 76 -17.01 -10.97 -10.20
CA ARG A 76 -17.08 -9.73 -9.44
C ARG A 76 -15.71 -9.30 -8.90
N ILE A 77 -14.64 -10.08 -9.21
CA ILE A 77 -13.29 -9.86 -8.75
C ILE A 77 -12.38 -9.59 -9.94
N GLY A 78 -11.65 -8.46 -9.88
CA GLY A 78 -10.49 -8.17 -10.72
C GLY A 78 -9.20 -8.56 -10.00
N TYR A 79 -8.27 -9.20 -10.71
CA TYR A 79 -6.99 -9.59 -10.12
C TYR A 79 -5.82 -9.32 -11.06
N LEU A 80 -4.81 -8.64 -10.53
CA LEU A 80 -3.50 -8.45 -11.15
C LEU A 80 -2.47 -9.22 -10.34
N PRO A 81 -1.88 -10.31 -10.84
CA PRO A 81 -0.78 -11.00 -10.18
C PRO A 81 0.54 -10.20 -10.30
N GLU A 82 1.47 -10.44 -9.37
CA GLU A 82 2.83 -9.88 -9.40
C GLU A 82 3.58 -10.25 -10.68
N GLU A 83 3.44 -11.51 -11.13
CA GLU A 83 4.06 -11.99 -12.35
C GLU A 83 3.34 -11.48 -13.60
N LYS A 84 4.10 -10.91 -14.53
CA LYS A 84 3.57 -10.29 -15.75
C LYS A 84 3.16 -11.34 -16.77
N GLY A 85 1.85 -11.51 -16.96
CA GLY A 85 1.24 -12.58 -17.75
C GLY A 85 0.42 -12.13 -18.97
N LEU A 86 0.74 -11.01 -19.63
CA LEU A 86 0.01 -10.63 -20.85
C LEU A 86 0.45 -11.47 -22.08
N TYR A 87 -0.51 -11.78 -22.95
CA TYR A 87 -0.27 -12.47 -24.23
C TYR A 87 0.48 -11.55 -25.19
N LYS A 88 1.80 -11.65 -25.23
CA LYS A 88 2.73 -10.73 -25.94
C LYS A 88 2.39 -10.51 -27.42
N LYS A 89 1.89 -11.54 -28.11
CA LYS A 89 1.56 -11.48 -29.55
C LYS A 89 0.15 -10.93 -29.87
N MET A 90 -0.70 -10.78 -28.85
CA MET A 90 -2.04 -10.21 -29.04
C MET A 90 -1.98 -8.69 -29.16
N LYS A 91 -2.96 -8.11 -29.85
CA LYS A 91 -3.20 -6.67 -29.86
C LYS A 91 -3.65 -6.19 -28.50
N VAL A 92 -3.30 -4.95 -28.14
CA VAL A 92 -3.59 -4.37 -26.81
C VAL A 92 -5.09 -4.39 -26.50
N TRP A 93 -5.95 -3.90 -27.41
CA TRP A 93 -7.39 -3.94 -27.21
C TRP A 93 -7.92 -5.37 -27.07
N ALA A 94 -7.36 -6.31 -27.83
CA ALA A 94 -7.82 -7.69 -27.86
C ALA A 94 -7.51 -8.44 -26.54
N VAL A 95 -6.40 -8.09 -25.87
CA VAL A 95 -6.08 -8.64 -24.53
C VAL A 95 -7.10 -8.16 -23.52
N ILE A 96 -7.42 -6.87 -23.48
CA ILE A 96 -8.41 -6.31 -22.55
C ILE A 96 -9.78 -6.95 -22.80
N GLN A 97 -10.19 -7.03 -24.08
CA GLN A 97 -11.44 -7.70 -24.47
C GLN A 97 -11.45 -9.16 -24.00
N TYR A 98 -10.38 -9.89 -24.21
CA TYR A 98 -10.26 -11.30 -23.83
C TYR A 98 -10.49 -11.52 -22.33
N PHE A 99 -9.82 -10.75 -21.48
CA PHE A 99 -9.99 -10.87 -20.03
C PHE A 99 -11.39 -10.45 -19.58
N ALA A 100 -11.98 -9.40 -20.17
CA ALA A 100 -13.34 -9.00 -19.89
C ALA A 100 -14.37 -10.09 -20.28
N MET A 101 -14.16 -10.75 -21.40
CA MET A 101 -14.99 -11.88 -21.83
C MET A 101 -14.87 -13.11 -20.92
N LEU A 102 -13.66 -13.41 -20.41
CA LEU A 102 -13.47 -14.48 -19.41
C LEU A 102 -14.27 -14.23 -18.12
N LYS A 103 -14.58 -12.96 -17.84
CA LYS A 103 -15.39 -12.53 -16.70
C LYS A 103 -16.88 -12.40 -17.02
N GLY A 104 -17.31 -12.83 -18.21
CA GLY A 104 -18.72 -12.91 -18.60
C GLY A 104 -19.25 -11.76 -19.46
N MET A 105 -18.41 -10.77 -19.84
CA MET A 105 -18.87 -9.71 -20.74
C MET A 105 -19.13 -10.23 -22.15
N GLN A 106 -20.17 -9.70 -22.80
CA GLN A 106 -20.43 -9.98 -24.21
C GLN A 106 -19.33 -9.40 -25.10
N LYS A 107 -18.98 -10.09 -26.19
CA LYS A 107 -17.86 -9.75 -27.09
C LYS A 107 -17.89 -8.31 -27.57
N LYS A 108 -19.05 -7.80 -28.01
CA LYS A 108 -19.19 -6.40 -28.48
C LYS A 108 -18.95 -5.42 -27.35
N GLN A 109 -19.62 -5.62 -26.22
CA GLN A 109 -19.46 -4.77 -25.02
C GLN A 109 -18.01 -4.75 -24.52
N ALA A 110 -17.36 -5.91 -24.42
CA ALA A 110 -15.97 -6.03 -24.00
C ALA A 110 -15.00 -5.29 -24.96
N ARG A 111 -15.30 -5.31 -26.27
CA ARG A 111 -14.50 -4.57 -27.25
C ARG A 111 -14.67 -3.07 -27.10
N ASP A 112 -15.92 -2.60 -27.02
CA ASP A 112 -16.22 -1.17 -26.88
C ASP A 112 -15.61 -0.64 -25.56
N ARG A 113 -15.71 -1.42 -24.48
CA ARG A 113 -15.08 -1.12 -23.20
C ARG A 113 -13.55 -1.05 -23.28
N ALA A 114 -12.91 -1.98 -24.00
CA ALA A 114 -11.45 -1.98 -24.19
C ALA A 114 -10.98 -0.68 -24.86
N PHE A 115 -11.64 -0.23 -25.93
CA PHE A 115 -11.29 1.02 -26.63
C PHE A 115 -11.55 2.24 -25.74
N SER A 116 -12.68 2.29 -25.02
CA SER A 116 -12.98 3.37 -24.07
C SER A 116 -11.92 3.48 -22.97
N LEU A 117 -11.49 2.38 -22.40
CA LEU A 117 -10.42 2.38 -21.39
C LEU A 117 -9.08 2.83 -21.97
N LEU A 118 -8.72 2.34 -23.16
CA LEU A 118 -7.47 2.75 -23.82
C LEU A 118 -7.47 4.24 -24.14
N GLU A 119 -8.60 4.81 -24.57
CA GLU A 119 -8.73 6.24 -24.79
C GLU A 119 -8.62 7.04 -23.49
N LYS A 120 -9.37 6.63 -22.45
CA LYS A 120 -9.37 7.29 -21.13
C LYS A 120 -7.97 7.39 -20.53
N TYR A 121 -7.15 6.33 -20.67
CA TYR A 121 -5.82 6.24 -20.03
C TYR A 121 -4.65 6.48 -20.99
N GLY A 122 -4.90 7.13 -22.14
CA GLY A 122 -3.85 7.62 -23.04
C GLY A 122 -3.12 6.53 -23.82
N LEU A 123 -3.79 5.40 -24.09
CA LEU A 123 -3.23 4.28 -24.86
C LEU A 123 -3.96 4.03 -26.18
N LYS A 124 -4.80 4.98 -26.64
CA LYS A 124 -5.61 4.85 -27.87
C LYS A 124 -4.76 4.54 -29.10
N ASP A 125 -3.65 5.25 -29.28
CA ASP A 125 -2.75 5.11 -30.45
C ASP A 125 -2.04 3.74 -30.48
N PHE A 126 -1.97 3.07 -29.34
CA PHE A 126 -1.36 1.74 -29.19
C PHE A 126 -2.37 0.60 -29.23
N ALA A 127 -3.68 0.90 -29.38
CA ALA A 127 -4.74 -0.11 -29.33
C ALA A 127 -4.49 -1.28 -30.29
N GLU A 128 -4.08 -0.99 -31.53
CA GLU A 128 -3.81 -1.98 -32.58
C GLU A 128 -2.39 -2.57 -32.52
N SER A 129 -1.52 -2.04 -31.66
CA SER A 129 -0.17 -2.55 -31.46
C SER A 129 -0.18 -3.88 -30.73
N LYS A 130 0.86 -4.70 -30.92
CA LYS A 130 1.06 -5.89 -30.11
C LYS A 130 1.54 -5.51 -28.72
N VAL A 131 1.16 -6.29 -27.70
CA VAL A 131 1.59 -6.07 -26.32
C VAL A 131 3.11 -6.05 -26.16
N GLU A 132 3.84 -6.85 -26.93
CA GLU A 132 5.32 -6.88 -26.92
C GLU A 132 5.99 -5.58 -27.38
N ALA A 133 5.25 -4.70 -28.07
CA ALA A 133 5.75 -3.39 -28.54
C ALA A 133 5.58 -2.28 -27.48
N LEU A 134 4.90 -2.55 -26.38
CA LEU A 134 4.67 -1.57 -25.33
C LEU A 134 5.89 -1.39 -24.43
N SER A 135 6.08 -0.17 -23.90
CA SER A 135 6.98 0.06 -22.79
C SER A 135 6.51 -0.71 -21.53
N LYS A 136 7.40 -0.89 -20.55
CA LYS A 136 7.08 -1.58 -19.30
C LYS A 136 5.88 -0.92 -18.59
N GLY A 137 5.86 0.41 -18.49
CA GLY A 137 4.77 1.16 -17.87
C GLY A 137 3.44 1.04 -18.62
N MET A 138 3.49 1.13 -19.97
CA MET A 138 2.29 0.91 -20.79
C MET A 138 1.75 -0.51 -20.63
N GLY A 139 2.62 -1.51 -20.62
CA GLY A 139 2.25 -2.90 -20.38
C GLY A 139 1.57 -3.10 -19.01
N GLN A 140 2.09 -2.44 -17.96
CA GLN A 140 1.49 -2.47 -16.62
C GLN A 140 0.09 -1.86 -16.61
N LYS A 141 -0.09 -0.68 -17.25
CA LYS A 141 -1.43 -0.09 -17.42
C LYS A 141 -2.41 -1.06 -18.10
N VAL A 142 -2.00 -1.66 -19.20
CA VAL A 142 -2.84 -2.65 -19.91
C VAL A 142 -3.21 -3.83 -19.04
N GLN A 143 -2.31 -4.29 -18.16
CA GLN A 143 -2.61 -5.36 -17.21
C GLN A 143 -3.70 -4.93 -16.21
N VAL A 144 -3.57 -3.74 -15.61
CA VAL A 144 -4.59 -3.21 -14.68
C VAL A 144 -5.92 -3.01 -15.42
N LEU A 145 -5.90 -2.40 -16.63
CA LEU A 145 -7.10 -2.23 -17.43
C LEU A 145 -7.79 -3.56 -17.75
N SER A 146 -7.00 -4.61 -18.02
CA SER A 146 -7.53 -5.95 -18.24
C SER A 146 -8.19 -6.55 -17.00
N ALA A 147 -7.63 -6.25 -15.81
CA ALA A 147 -8.19 -6.72 -14.55
C ALA A 147 -9.50 -6.01 -14.16
N VAL A 148 -9.74 -4.77 -14.65
CA VAL A 148 -10.90 -3.96 -14.26
C VAL A 148 -11.93 -3.76 -15.36
N ALA A 149 -11.66 -4.24 -16.58
CA ALA A 149 -12.54 -4.00 -17.75
C ALA A 149 -13.97 -4.49 -17.56
N HIS A 150 -14.17 -5.57 -16.80
CA HIS A 150 -15.49 -6.15 -16.49
C HIS A 150 -16.22 -5.48 -15.31
N GLU A 151 -15.70 -4.34 -14.81
CA GLU A 151 -16.27 -3.55 -13.71
C GLU A 151 -16.49 -4.37 -12.42
N PRO A 152 -15.43 -4.99 -11.88
CA PRO A 152 -15.51 -5.79 -10.67
C PRO A 152 -15.90 -4.94 -9.44
N GLU A 153 -16.47 -5.56 -8.42
CA GLU A 153 -16.75 -4.90 -7.13
C GLU A 153 -15.51 -4.85 -6.24
N LEU A 154 -14.62 -5.82 -6.40
CA LEU A 154 -13.34 -5.93 -5.68
C LEU A 154 -12.19 -6.09 -6.66
N VAL A 155 -11.18 -5.23 -6.54
CA VAL A 155 -9.94 -5.28 -7.33
C VAL A 155 -8.79 -5.62 -6.40
N ILE A 156 -8.02 -6.65 -6.75
CA ILE A 156 -6.82 -7.06 -5.99
C ILE A 156 -5.61 -6.92 -6.91
N LEU A 157 -4.62 -6.13 -6.48
CA LEU A 157 -3.41 -5.83 -7.24
C LEU A 157 -2.18 -6.28 -6.42
N ASP A 158 -1.46 -7.28 -6.91
CA ASP A 158 -0.26 -7.77 -6.23
C ASP A 158 0.99 -7.08 -6.78
N GLU A 159 1.67 -6.26 -5.94
CA GLU A 159 2.85 -5.44 -6.27
C GLU A 159 2.70 -4.62 -7.59
N PRO A 160 1.61 -3.82 -7.78
CA PRO A 160 1.30 -3.17 -9.05
C PRO A 160 2.35 -2.16 -9.49
N PHE A 161 3.11 -1.57 -8.57
CA PHE A 161 4.12 -0.53 -8.83
C PHE A 161 5.51 -1.09 -9.13
N SER A 162 5.70 -2.42 -9.01
CA SER A 162 7.01 -3.05 -9.13
C SER A 162 7.69 -2.75 -10.46
N GLY A 163 8.88 -2.12 -10.36
CA GLY A 163 9.75 -1.80 -11.48
C GLY A 163 9.20 -0.78 -12.46
N LEU A 164 8.30 0.10 -12.02
CA LEU A 164 7.90 1.31 -12.72
C LEU A 164 8.79 2.49 -12.32
N ASP A 165 9.04 3.40 -13.28
CA ASP A 165 9.62 4.70 -13.00
C ASP A 165 8.59 5.62 -12.30
N PRO A 166 9.02 6.74 -11.65
CA PRO A 166 8.13 7.61 -10.89
C PRO A 166 6.94 8.17 -11.69
N ILE A 167 7.13 8.47 -12.99
CA ILE A 167 6.06 9.01 -13.84
C ILE A 167 4.97 7.94 -14.03
N ASN A 168 5.37 6.71 -14.36
CA ASN A 168 4.42 5.62 -14.53
C ASN A 168 3.76 5.20 -13.22
N GLN A 169 4.45 5.35 -12.07
CA GLN A 169 3.86 5.14 -10.75
C GLN A 169 2.73 6.14 -10.48
N SER A 170 2.94 7.45 -10.72
CA SER A 170 1.90 8.48 -10.54
C SER A 170 0.66 8.22 -11.40
N VAL A 171 0.85 7.82 -12.65
CA VAL A 171 -0.27 7.48 -13.54
C VAL A 171 -1.03 6.24 -13.05
N LEU A 172 -0.34 5.28 -12.46
CA LEU A 172 -0.99 4.11 -11.89
C LEU A 172 -1.72 4.44 -10.58
N GLU A 173 -1.18 5.35 -9.76
CA GLU A 173 -1.85 5.91 -8.59
C GLU A 173 -3.18 6.59 -8.97
N GLU A 174 -3.17 7.42 -10.03
CA GLU A 174 -4.40 8.04 -10.57
C GLU A 174 -5.42 7.00 -11.02
N LEU A 175 -4.98 5.95 -11.72
CA LEU A 175 -5.86 4.85 -12.17
C LEU A 175 -6.50 4.11 -10.98
N ILE A 176 -5.74 3.84 -9.91
CA ILE A 176 -6.26 3.19 -8.70
C ILE A 176 -7.29 4.09 -8.01
N ASN A 177 -7.02 5.39 -7.89
CA ASN A 177 -7.96 6.37 -7.33
C ASN A 177 -9.24 6.47 -8.16
N ASP A 178 -9.14 6.46 -9.48
CA ASP A 178 -10.30 6.45 -10.39
C ASP A 178 -11.18 5.20 -10.16
N ILE A 179 -10.55 4.02 -10.00
CA ILE A 179 -11.27 2.77 -9.72
C ILE A 179 -12.04 2.90 -8.41
N ALA A 180 -11.39 3.34 -7.35
CA ALA A 180 -12.02 3.52 -6.03
C ALA A 180 -13.14 4.58 -6.05
N SER A 181 -12.91 5.69 -6.74
CA SER A 181 -13.92 6.78 -6.88
C SER A 181 -15.19 6.33 -7.62
N ASN A 182 -15.11 5.27 -8.42
CA ASN A 182 -16.26 4.63 -9.03
C ASN A 182 -17.01 3.66 -8.07
N GLY A 183 -16.61 3.61 -6.79
CA GLY A 183 -17.24 2.79 -5.76
C GLY A 183 -16.70 1.36 -5.66
N GLN A 184 -15.66 1.02 -6.40
CA GLN A 184 -15.00 -0.28 -6.32
C GLN A 184 -14.09 -0.33 -5.09
N THR A 185 -13.99 -1.49 -4.46
CA THR A 185 -12.99 -1.70 -3.39
C THR A 185 -11.67 -2.13 -4.01
N VAL A 186 -10.58 -1.53 -3.57
CA VAL A 186 -9.24 -1.89 -4.07
C VAL A 186 -8.38 -2.41 -2.93
N ILE A 187 -7.78 -3.57 -3.12
CA ILE A 187 -6.72 -4.11 -2.27
C ILE A 187 -5.44 -4.14 -3.10
N PHE A 188 -4.36 -3.58 -2.60
CA PHE A 188 -3.07 -3.79 -3.24
C PHE A 188 -1.98 -4.14 -2.24
N SER A 189 -1.05 -4.98 -2.67
CA SER A 189 0.15 -5.28 -1.90
C SER A 189 1.30 -4.37 -2.33
N THR A 190 2.13 -3.98 -1.37
CA THR A 190 3.39 -3.31 -1.65
C THR A 190 4.37 -3.44 -0.49
N HIS A 191 5.66 -3.36 -0.79
CA HIS A 191 6.73 -3.19 0.20
C HIS A 191 7.18 -1.72 0.30
N VAL A 192 6.65 -0.83 -0.56
CA VAL A 192 6.98 0.60 -0.60
C VAL A 192 5.90 1.39 0.16
N MET A 193 6.24 1.83 1.37
CA MET A 193 5.31 2.51 2.29
C MET A 193 4.71 3.80 1.71
N GLN A 194 5.47 4.53 0.88
CA GLN A 194 5.03 5.78 0.27
C GLN A 194 3.81 5.63 -0.65
N HIS A 195 3.67 4.51 -1.38
CA HIS A 195 2.48 4.27 -2.21
C HIS A 195 1.23 4.11 -1.35
N ALA A 196 1.35 3.36 -0.23
CA ALA A 196 0.24 3.20 0.69
C ALA A 196 -0.14 4.52 1.36
N GLU A 197 0.85 5.32 1.75
CA GLU A 197 0.63 6.61 2.40
C GLU A 197 -0.15 7.61 1.51
N ARG A 198 0.02 7.51 0.18
CA ARG A 198 -0.69 8.37 -0.78
C ARG A 198 -2.07 7.86 -1.17
N LEU A 199 -2.28 6.54 -1.15
CA LEU A 199 -3.46 5.93 -1.76
C LEU A 199 -4.43 5.34 -0.75
N CYS A 200 -3.92 4.79 0.37
CA CYS A 200 -4.75 3.94 1.23
C CYS A 200 -5.59 4.73 2.22
N ASP A 201 -6.81 4.29 2.42
CA ASP A 201 -7.64 4.66 3.58
C ASP A 201 -7.23 3.85 4.80
N HIS A 202 -6.95 2.55 4.58
CA HIS A 202 -6.59 1.57 5.61
C HIS A 202 -5.38 0.74 5.18
N ILE A 203 -4.64 0.25 6.15
CA ILE A 203 -3.48 -0.60 5.93
C ILE A 203 -3.48 -1.81 6.85
N LEU A 204 -2.96 -2.91 6.32
CA LEU A 204 -2.55 -4.09 7.05
C LEU A 204 -1.03 -4.21 6.97
N LEU A 205 -0.32 -4.09 8.09
CA LEU A 205 1.11 -4.38 8.17
C LEU A 205 1.31 -5.85 8.52
N ILE A 206 2.05 -6.55 7.66
CA ILE A 206 2.39 -7.98 7.85
C ILE A 206 3.91 -8.11 7.93
N THR A 207 4.38 -8.87 8.91
CA THR A 207 5.77 -9.32 9.00
C THR A 207 5.84 -10.75 9.47
N LYS A 208 6.72 -11.57 8.89
CA LYS A 208 6.90 -12.99 9.25
C LYS A 208 5.55 -13.77 9.37
N GLY A 209 4.63 -13.49 8.45
CA GLY A 209 3.30 -14.11 8.41
C GLY A 209 2.27 -13.56 9.41
N LYS A 210 2.64 -12.63 10.29
CA LYS A 210 1.76 -12.10 11.34
C LYS A 210 1.27 -10.69 11.04
N LYS A 211 0.04 -10.42 11.44
CA LYS A 211 -0.51 -9.07 11.45
C LYS A 211 0.12 -8.26 12.59
N VAL A 212 0.83 -7.18 12.24
CA VAL A 212 1.45 -6.25 13.20
C VAL A 212 0.55 -5.06 13.47
N PHE A 213 -0.13 -4.57 12.43
CA PHE A 213 -1.06 -3.45 12.52
C PHE A 213 -2.19 -3.63 11.50
N ASP A 214 -3.37 -3.11 11.85
CA ASP A 214 -4.57 -3.08 11.01
C ASP A 214 -5.42 -1.87 11.40
N GLY A 215 -5.54 -0.88 10.51
CA GLY A 215 -6.24 0.37 10.79
C GLY A 215 -6.00 1.42 9.73
N THR A 216 -6.43 2.65 10.00
CA THR A 216 -6.22 3.81 9.11
C THR A 216 -4.77 4.29 9.14
N ILE A 217 -4.37 5.03 8.09
CA ILE A 217 -3.06 5.70 8.03
C ILE A 217 -2.86 6.62 9.26
N LYS A 218 -3.92 7.34 9.67
CA LYS A 218 -3.87 8.25 10.82
C LYS A 218 -3.62 7.49 12.12
N GLU A 219 -4.32 6.39 12.35
CA GLU A 219 -4.12 5.53 13.53
C GLU A 219 -2.71 4.93 13.53
N ALA A 220 -2.20 4.49 12.37
CA ALA A 220 -0.84 3.99 12.25
C ALA A 220 0.19 5.06 12.65
N LYS A 221 0.09 6.27 12.11
CA LYS A 221 1.00 7.38 12.43
C LYS A 221 0.92 7.80 13.90
N ALA A 222 -0.24 7.69 14.53
CA ALA A 222 -0.41 7.97 15.96
C ALA A 222 0.32 6.97 16.88
N THR A 223 0.80 5.82 16.39
CA THR A 223 1.62 4.90 17.18
C THR A 223 3.06 5.40 17.40
N VAL A 224 3.51 6.38 16.61
CA VAL A 224 4.85 6.95 16.66
C VAL A 224 4.80 8.39 17.14
N SER A 225 5.60 8.74 18.12
CA SER A 225 5.69 10.10 18.63
C SER A 225 6.12 11.09 17.53
N ARG A 226 5.46 12.25 17.48
CA ARG A 226 5.86 13.36 16.59
C ARG A 226 7.26 13.83 16.94
N ARG A 227 8.01 14.30 15.93
CA ARG A 227 9.42 14.65 16.10
C ARG A 227 9.72 16.03 15.55
N VAL A 228 10.65 16.73 16.23
CA VAL A 228 11.28 17.95 15.73
C VAL A 228 12.77 17.72 15.65
N ILE A 229 13.37 18.00 14.51
CA ILE A 229 14.82 18.03 14.36
C ILE A 229 15.27 19.48 14.54
N VAL A 230 16.21 19.71 15.43
CA VAL A 230 16.83 21.01 15.66
C VAL A 230 18.34 20.89 15.54
N ALA A 231 19.00 21.93 14.99
CA ALA A 231 20.44 22.03 15.06
C ALA A 231 20.80 23.31 15.84
N THR A 232 21.62 23.14 16.88
CA THR A 232 22.05 24.24 17.74
C THR A 232 23.43 23.95 18.33
N LYS A 233 24.24 25.01 18.46
CA LYS A 233 25.50 24.99 19.21
C LYS A 233 25.33 25.29 20.69
N ASN A 234 24.13 25.69 21.10
CA ASN A 234 23.80 25.97 22.50
C ASN A 234 23.46 24.66 23.24
N ASP A 235 23.31 24.72 24.56
CA ASP A 235 22.93 23.59 25.38
C ASP A 235 21.48 23.18 25.09
N ILE A 236 21.32 22.07 24.37
CA ILE A 236 20.02 21.51 23.97
C ILE A 236 19.15 21.13 25.19
N ASN A 237 19.77 20.82 26.35
CA ASN A 237 19.03 20.40 27.55
C ASN A 237 18.13 21.50 28.09
N LEU A 238 18.35 22.75 27.72
CA LEU A 238 17.43 23.84 28.08
C LEU A 238 16.03 23.61 27.56
N LEU A 239 15.86 22.93 26.40
CA LEU A 239 14.55 22.59 25.84
C LEU A 239 13.76 21.58 26.67
N ARG A 240 14.39 20.85 27.61
CA ARG A 240 13.68 19.97 28.56
C ARG A 240 12.75 20.74 29.50
N GLN A 241 12.89 22.06 29.59
CA GLN A 241 11.98 22.90 30.37
C GLN A 241 10.59 23.05 29.71
N LEU A 242 10.46 22.76 28.43
CA LEU A 242 9.17 22.76 27.73
C LEU A 242 8.38 21.48 28.07
N PRO A 243 7.14 21.61 28.60
CA PRO A 243 6.38 20.47 29.14
C PRO A 243 5.95 19.46 28.05
N GLY A 244 6.07 19.82 26.78
CA GLY A 244 5.71 18.97 25.65
C GLY A 244 6.89 18.17 25.07
N ILE A 245 8.13 18.36 25.56
CA ILE A 245 9.31 17.61 25.11
C ILE A 245 9.40 16.31 25.90
N ALA A 246 9.12 15.19 25.22
CA ALA A 246 9.16 13.85 25.83
C ALA A 246 10.55 13.23 25.84
N SER A 247 11.36 13.48 24.80
CA SER A 247 12.72 12.95 24.67
C SER A 247 13.62 13.89 23.89
N ILE A 248 14.92 13.81 24.16
CA ILE A 248 15.96 14.48 23.38
C ILE A 248 17.06 13.45 23.11
N SER A 249 17.38 13.22 21.84
CA SER A 249 18.43 12.31 21.39
C SER A 249 19.28 12.98 20.31
N GLY A 250 20.56 12.61 20.20
CA GLY A 250 21.37 12.99 19.04
C GLY A 250 20.85 12.31 17.78
N THR A 251 21.02 12.93 16.62
CA THR A 251 20.75 12.28 15.34
C THR A 251 21.96 11.43 14.95
N ASP A 252 21.74 10.37 14.14
CA ASP A 252 22.81 9.57 13.53
C ASP A 252 23.52 10.32 12.38
N SER A 253 23.36 11.66 12.30
CA SER A 253 24.00 12.49 11.27
C SER A 253 25.47 12.75 11.63
N ASP A 254 26.31 12.94 10.60
CA ASP A 254 27.72 13.35 10.76
C ASP A 254 27.90 14.75 11.41
N PHE A 255 26.78 15.43 11.74
CA PHE A 255 26.74 16.75 12.36
C PHE A 255 26.48 16.61 13.87
N SER A 256 27.50 16.87 14.66
CA SER A 256 27.48 16.78 16.14
C SER A 256 26.48 17.70 16.83
N ASP A 257 25.90 18.68 16.10
CA ASP A 257 25.03 19.72 16.64
C ASP A 257 23.54 19.48 16.32
N GLU A 258 23.18 18.32 15.73
CA GLU A 258 21.78 17.97 15.40
C GLU A 258 21.14 17.08 16.45
N TRP A 259 19.92 17.42 16.83
CA TRP A 259 19.16 16.77 17.88
C TRP A 259 17.74 16.45 17.40
N GLN A 260 17.26 15.28 17.79
CA GLN A 260 15.86 14.87 17.60
C GLN A 260 15.11 15.02 18.92
N LEU A 261 14.05 15.81 18.88
CA LEU A 261 13.13 16.03 20.00
C LEU A 261 11.86 15.22 19.77
N GLY A 262 11.53 14.29 20.67
CA GLY A 262 10.22 13.66 20.71
C GLY A 262 9.24 14.61 21.39
N ILE A 263 8.10 14.90 20.75
CA ILE A 263 7.09 15.83 21.28
C ILE A 263 5.75 15.12 21.48
N SER A 264 4.99 15.55 22.48
CA SER A 264 3.64 15.06 22.71
C SER A 264 2.66 15.53 21.63
N ASP A 265 1.58 14.78 21.40
CA ASP A 265 0.61 15.06 20.33
C ASP A 265 -0.09 16.42 20.46
N SER A 266 -0.32 16.87 21.70
CA SER A 266 -0.96 18.15 21.97
C SER A 266 -0.01 19.35 21.96
N PHE A 267 1.31 19.12 21.84
CA PHE A 267 2.32 20.18 21.88
C PHE A 267 2.43 20.90 20.53
N ASP A 268 2.40 22.25 20.57
CA ASP A 268 2.66 23.08 19.38
C ASP A 268 4.18 23.17 19.15
N PRO A 269 4.72 22.62 18.05
CA PRO A 269 6.16 22.72 17.75
C PRO A 269 6.70 24.14 17.68
N GLN A 270 5.85 25.14 17.42
CA GLN A 270 6.26 26.55 17.39
C GLN A 270 6.64 27.10 18.77
N GLU A 271 6.20 26.45 19.84
CA GLU A 271 6.63 26.80 21.20
C GLU A 271 8.15 26.65 21.38
N ILE A 272 8.78 25.70 20.66
CA ILE A 272 10.23 25.55 20.65
C ILE A 272 10.88 26.80 20.09
N LEU A 273 10.37 27.34 18.98
CA LEU A 273 10.91 28.56 18.37
C LEU A 273 10.75 29.76 19.27
N ARG A 274 9.57 29.91 19.92
CA ARG A 274 9.31 30.99 20.88
C ARG A 274 10.29 30.91 22.06
N PHE A 275 10.43 29.73 22.65
CA PHE A 275 11.36 29.50 23.75
C PHE A 275 12.81 29.78 23.38
N CYS A 276 13.25 29.34 22.18
CA CYS A 276 14.58 29.64 21.71
C CYS A 276 14.84 31.13 21.53
N ALA A 277 13.86 31.87 21.00
CA ALA A 277 13.94 33.33 20.86
C ALA A 277 14.04 34.03 22.23
N GLU A 278 13.19 33.64 23.21
CA GLU A 278 13.21 34.19 24.57
C GLU A 278 14.52 33.93 25.33
N LYS A 279 15.11 32.76 25.10
CA LYS A 279 16.37 32.35 25.76
C LYS A 279 17.62 32.70 24.95
N ASN A 280 17.49 33.38 23.81
CA ASN A 280 18.57 33.68 22.87
C ASN A 280 19.37 32.42 22.43
N LEU A 281 18.66 31.29 22.23
CA LEU A 281 19.23 30.06 21.69
C LEU A 281 19.22 30.13 20.17
N GLY A 282 20.39 30.17 19.56
CA GLY A 282 20.52 30.14 18.10
C GLY A 282 20.21 28.77 17.54
N LEU A 283 19.23 28.71 16.64
CA LEU A 283 18.94 27.51 15.84
C LEU A 283 19.47 27.71 14.42
N SER A 284 20.23 26.75 13.91
CA SER A 284 20.64 26.69 12.49
C SER A 284 19.70 25.81 11.65
N ARG A 285 18.91 24.93 12.29
CA ARG A 285 17.88 24.09 11.67
C ARG A 285 16.71 23.93 12.63
N PHE A 286 15.51 24.00 12.09
CA PHE A 286 14.27 23.59 12.74
C PHE A 286 13.40 22.90 11.70
N GLU A 287 13.10 21.64 11.93
CA GLU A 287 12.30 20.83 11.02
C GLU A 287 11.28 20.02 11.83
N PHE A 288 10.02 20.31 11.61
CA PHE A 288 8.92 19.52 12.16
C PHE A 288 8.48 18.51 11.13
N THR A 289 8.56 17.23 11.48
CA THR A 289 8.20 16.13 10.59
C THR A 289 7.11 15.28 11.24
N GLU A 290 6.01 15.10 10.52
CA GLU A 290 5.03 14.09 10.91
C GLU A 290 5.61 12.69 10.64
N PRO A 291 5.30 11.69 11.51
CA PRO A 291 5.74 10.33 11.28
C PRO A 291 5.29 9.81 9.91
N SER A 292 6.18 9.16 9.19
CA SER A 292 5.87 8.44 7.96
C SER A 292 5.44 7.00 8.28
N LEU A 293 4.81 6.31 7.32
CA LEU A 293 4.55 4.88 7.46
C LEU A 293 5.82 4.04 7.58
N HIS A 294 6.94 4.54 7.05
CA HIS A 294 8.24 3.90 7.26
C HIS A 294 8.66 3.96 8.74
N ASP A 295 8.48 5.11 9.40
CA ASP A 295 8.75 5.25 10.84
C ASP A 295 7.84 4.34 11.68
N VAL A 296 6.56 4.23 11.30
CA VAL A 296 5.60 3.31 11.91
C VAL A 296 6.09 1.87 11.78
N PHE A 297 6.51 1.47 10.59
CA PHE A 297 7.01 0.12 10.34
C PHE A 297 8.23 -0.19 11.20
N VAL A 298 9.23 0.71 11.21
CA VAL A 298 10.44 0.56 12.05
C VAL A 298 10.08 0.50 13.54
N HIS A 299 9.14 1.33 14.00
CA HIS A 299 8.70 1.34 15.39
C HIS A 299 8.01 0.03 15.81
N LEU A 300 7.10 -0.49 14.97
CA LEU A 300 6.30 -1.68 15.28
C LEU A 300 7.06 -3.00 15.10
N VAL A 301 8.05 -3.04 14.22
CA VAL A 301 8.82 -4.26 13.89
C VAL A 301 10.17 -4.31 14.63
N GLY A 302 10.65 -3.15 15.11
CA GLY A 302 11.88 -3.05 15.89
C GLY A 302 13.15 -3.39 15.09
N ASP A 303 14.20 -3.86 15.79
CA ASP A 303 15.48 -4.22 15.19
C ASP A 303 15.40 -5.36 14.16
N ASP A 304 14.35 -6.16 14.18
CA ASP A 304 14.03 -7.17 13.14
C ASP A 304 13.90 -6.54 11.73
N ALA A 305 13.60 -5.24 11.63
CA ALA A 305 13.51 -4.52 10.36
C ALA A 305 14.88 -4.22 9.76
N ARG A 306 15.91 -4.06 10.58
CA ARG A 306 17.28 -3.70 10.14
C ARG A 306 17.99 -4.86 9.44
N GLU A 307 17.69 -6.11 9.80
CA GLU A 307 18.33 -7.29 9.19
C GLU A 307 17.90 -7.55 7.74
N HIS A 308 16.75 -7.01 7.29
CA HIS A 308 16.20 -7.28 5.95
C HIS A 308 16.53 -6.23 4.89
N GLN A 309 17.16 -5.10 5.24
CA GLN A 309 17.63 -4.11 4.27
C GLN A 309 18.98 -4.47 3.61
N PHE A 310 19.65 -5.50 4.10
CA PHE A 310 21.02 -5.90 3.64
C PHE A 310 21.09 -7.31 3.03
N ARG A 311 19.97 -7.90 2.58
CA ARG A 311 19.98 -9.16 1.83
C ARG A 311 19.30 -9.06 0.47
#